data_f27db6adafc1fe1bb3ae1f5f2652ede4
#
_entry.id   f27db6adafc1fe1bb3ae1f5f2652ede4
#
_cell.length_a   1.000
_cell.length_b   1.000
_cell.length_c   1.000
_cell.angle_alpha   90.00
_cell.angle_beta   90.00
_cell.angle_gamma   90.00
#
_symmetry.space_group_name_H-M   'P 1'
#
loop_
_entity.id
_entity.type
_entity.pdbx_description
1 polymer ?
#
loop_
_entity_poly.entity_id
_entity_poly.type
_entity_poly.pdbx_seq_one_letter_code
_entity_poly.pdbx_strand_id
1 'polypeptide(L)'
;SIEVGNNQSVGVFVTGQNQNISSQADMRIGDNSFGYVVKGTGTKLTTNATNPVTVGNDTTFIYSTDTTGNIENRTRLTSTGNKNYGIYAAGNVTNLADMDFSSGIGNVGMYSIAGGTIVNGSPTVNSIIKVGSSDRPNKLYGIGMVAGYTDDNGNVIQTGTVENYGTIKVEKDNGIGMYATGSGSKAINRGTIELSGKNTTGMHLDNNAVGENYGTIKTVPNPTNDGIVGVSVQNGAVIKNYGSIIIDGANNTGIYLSRGKNEGATPTATNGAVAVRNKVQSDTSKKVAGIEIKAPGNGTATVSRDGKLETPTFVDTTVASPLASRVIVGATELDLTSTKLGDTPSGGMASEIGMYVDTSGINYTNPIQGLQHLTAVKDVNLIFGTEASRYTTSKDIKIGENILKPYNDEISTLTSGGTGKNFKITSGSLTWIATGTQNPDDTFNAVYLSKIPYTAFAKDKDIYNFMDGLEQRYGIEGVNSREKALFDKLNAIGKGEPVLFAQAVDQMKGHQYANTQQRVQAPADILNKEFNYL
;
A
#
# COMPACT_ATOMS: atom_id res chain seq x y z
N SER A 1 -20.28 -18.78 37.64
CA SER A 1 -19.88 -18.79 36.22
C SER A 1 -21.07 -18.62 35.31
N ILE A 2 -20.82 -18.07 34.11
CA ILE A 2 -21.83 -17.93 33.06
C ILE A 2 -21.36 -18.74 31.85
N GLU A 3 -22.20 -19.66 31.39
CA GLU A 3 -21.97 -20.41 30.16
C GLU A 3 -22.80 -19.77 29.04
N VAL A 4 -22.12 -19.29 27.99
CA VAL A 4 -22.74 -18.67 26.82
C VAL A 4 -22.66 -19.67 25.67
N GLY A 5 -23.79 -19.99 25.06
CA GLY A 5 -23.85 -20.89 23.90
C GLY A 5 -23.20 -20.31 22.66
N ASN A 6 -23.21 -21.10 21.58
CA ASN A 6 -22.77 -20.67 20.25
C ASN A 6 -23.86 -19.86 19.51
N ASN A 7 -23.50 -19.23 18.41
CA ASN A 7 -24.39 -18.62 17.42
C ASN A 7 -25.30 -17.52 17.99
N GLN A 8 -24.70 -16.32 18.13
CA GLN A 8 -25.38 -15.09 18.56
C GLN A 8 -25.95 -15.14 19.99
N SER A 9 -25.43 -16.02 20.84
CA SER A 9 -25.79 -16.07 22.25
C SER A 9 -25.14 -14.89 23.01
N VAL A 10 -25.81 -14.45 24.06
CA VAL A 10 -25.37 -13.31 24.90
C VAL A 10 -25.34 -13.73 26.36
N GLY A 11 -24.21 -13.54 27.04
CA GLY A 11 -24.09 -13.85 28.46
C GLY A 11 -24.85 -12.87 29.36
N VAL A 12 -24.61 -11.58 29.16
CA VAL A 12 -25.29 -10.50 29.90
C VAL A 12 -25.72 -9.42 28.92
N PHE A 13 -27.01 -9.12 28.90
CA PHE A 13 -27.61 -8.08 28.08
C PHE A 13 -28.10 -6.94 28.96
N VAL A 14 -27.54 -5.73 28.74
CA VAL A 14 -27.84 -4.55 29.53
C VAL A 14 -28.60 -3.53 28.71
N THR A 15 -29.80 -3.17 29.17
CA THR A 15 -30.67 -2.14 28.56
C THR A 15 -31.15 -1.16 29.63
N GLY A 16 -31.77 -0.06 29.23
CA GLY A 16 -32.29 0.96 30.14
C GLY A 16 -31.32 2.12 30.37
N GLN A 17 -31.69 2.99 31.31
CA GLN A 17 -30.92 4.20 31.60
C GLN A 17 -30.16 4.08 32.91
N ASN A 18 -28.93 4.63 32.96
CA ASN A 18 -28.11 4.76 34.17
C ASN A 18 -27.93 3.44 34.96
N GLN A 19 -27.82 2.32 34.23
CA GLN A 19 -27.57 1.02 34.87
C GLN A 19 -26.13 0.99 35.43
N ASN A 20 -25.98 0.37 36.63
CA ASN A 20 -24.68 0.18 37.26
C ASN A 20 -24.49 -1.32 37.51
N ILE A 21 -23.62 -1.92 36.72
CA ILE A 21 -23.36 -3.37 36.72
C ILE A 21 -21.93 -3.61 37.19
N SER A 22 -21.78 -4.45 38.20
CA SER A 22 -20.48 -5.00 38.63
C SER A 22 -20.55 -6.52 38.52
N SER A 23 -19.67 -7.10 37.72
CA SER A 23 -19.65 -8.55 37.48
C SER A 23 -18.29 -9.13 37.80
N GLN A 24 -18.29 -10.16 38.65
CA GLN A 24 -17.13 -11.02 38.93
C GLN A 24 -17.28 -12.41 38.33
N ALA A 25 -18.23 -12.57 37.41
CA ALA A 25 -18.54 -13.85 36.82
C ALA A 25 -17.43 -14.33 35.90
N ASP A 26 -16.92 -15.52 36.17
CA ASP A 26 -16.15 -16.26 35.17
C ASP A 26 -17.07 -16.63 34.02
N MET A 27 -16.63 -16.40 32.78
CA MET A 27 -17.42 -16.71 31.59
C MET A 27 -16.72 -17.74 30.71
N ARG A 28 -17.53 -18.61 30.13
CA ARG A 28 -17.16 -19.40 28.98
C ARG A 28 -18.08 -19.01 27.83
N ILE A 29 -17.50 -18.50 26.73
CA ILE A 29 -18.26 -17.92 25.63
C ILE A 29 -18.07 -18.80 24.39
N GLY A 30 -19.17 -19.27 23.84
CA GLY A 30 -19.17 -20.05 22.60
C GLY A 30 -18.89 -19.22 21.35
N ASP A 31 -18.63 -19.88 20.23
CA ASP A 31 -18.31 -19.25 18.97
C ASP A 31 -19.46 -18.37 18.46
N ASN A 32 -19.12 -17.28 17.75
CA ASN A 32 -20.07 -16.32 17.19
C ASN A 32 -21.05 -15.77 18.25
N SER A 33 -20.55 -15.38 19.42
CA SER A 33 -21.36 -15.00 20.57
C SER A 33 -20.73 -13.85 21.37
N PHE A 34 -21.45 -13.34 22.36
CA PHE A 34 -21.10 -12.16 23.11
C PHE A 34 -21.06 -12.43 24.61
N GLY A 35 -20.04 -11.93 25.31
CA GLY A 35 -20.02 -11.96 26.78
C GLY A 35 -21.02 -10.95 27.36
N TYR A 36 -20.78 -9.68 27.11
CA TYR A 36 -21.62 -8.56 27.55
C TYR A 36 -22.09 -7.75 26.33
N VAL A 37 -23.36 -7.44 26.27
CA VAL A 37 -23.97 -6.52 25.29
C VAL A 37 -24.62 -5.37 26.02
N VAL A 38 -24.12 -4.14 25.80
CA VAL A 38 -24.61 -2.92 26.43
C VAL A 38 -25.29 -2.04 25.39
N LYS A 39 -26.61 -1.89 25.51
CA LYS A 39 -27.45 -1.06 24.63
C LYS A 39 -28.26 -0.01 25.42
N GLY A 40 -27.87 0.26 26.66
CA GLY A 40 -28.48 1.27 27.50
C GLY A 40 -27.97 2.68 27.20
N THR A 41 -28.29 3.61 28.11
CA THR A 41 -27.77 4.99 28.09
C THR A 41 -27.23 5.31 29.49
N GLY A 42 -26.00 5.81 29.57
CA GLY A 42 -25.35 6.13 30.83
C GLY A 42 -24.97 4.89 31.66
N THR A 43 -24.76 3.76 31.02
CA THR A 43 -24.41 2.50 31.68
C THR A 43 -23.01 2.57 32.28
N LYS A 44 -22.89 2.11 33.52
CA LYS A 44 -21.59 1.81 34.16
C LYS A 44 -21.45 0.30 34.25
N LEU A 45 -20.44 -0.27 33.59
CA LEU A 45 -20.12 -1.70 33.66
C LEU A 45 -18.71 -1.90 34.18
N THR A 46 -18.56 -2.67 35.26
CA THR A 46 -17.25 -3.13 35.73
C THR A 46 -17.20 -4.65 35.65
N THR A 47 -16.21 -5.19 34.95
CA THR A 47 -15.94 -6.64 34.89
C THR A 47 -14.66 -6.97 35.66
N ASN A 48 -14.68 -8.01 36.49
CA ASN A 48 -13.54 -8.43 37.31
C ASN A 48 -13.62 -9.93 37.62
N ALA A 49 -13.61 -10.77 36.58
CA ALA A 49 -13.60 -12.22 36.73
C ALA A 49 -12.29 -12.69 37.37
N THR A 50 -12.38 -13.74 38.22
CA THR A 50 -11.22 -14.32 38.87
C THR A 50 -10.32 -15.05 37.90
N ASN A 51 -10.89 -15.79 36.98
CA ASN A 51 -10.18 -16.53 35.94
C ASN A 51 -10.17 -15.77 34.61
N PRO A 52 -9.15 -15.99 33.76
CA PRO A 52 -9.16 -15.45 32.41
C PRO A 52 -10.38 -15.97 31.62
N VAL A 53 -11.03 -15.07 30.90
CA VAL A 53 -12.08 -15.44 29.95
C VAL A 53 -11.45 -15.80 28.62
N THR A 54 -11.79 -16.98 28.10
CA THR A 54 -11.34 -17.44 26.80
C THR A 54 -12.38 -17.10 25.74
N VAL A 55 -11.92 -16.49 24.63
CA VAL A 55 -12.71 -16.22 23.43
C VAL A 55 -12.25 -17.15 22.30
N GLY A 56 -13.21 -17.76 21.60
CA GLY A 56 -13.00 -18.77 20.55
C GLY A 56 -12.93 -18.15 19.15
N ASN A 57 -13.99 -18.31 18.34
CA ASN A 57 -14.09 -17.74 17.00
C ASN A 57 -15.27 -16.78 16.89
N ASP A 58 -15.07 -15.67 16.16
CA ASP A 58 -16.08 -14.63 15.94
C ASP A 58 -16.76 -14.14 17.25
N THR A 59 -16.02 -14.09 18.33
CA THR A 59 -16.54 -13.79 19.68
C THR A 59 -16.17 -12.37 20.10
N THR A 60 -17.11 -11.67 20.73
CA THR A 60 -16.88 -10.36 21.34
C THR A 60 -17.12 -10.44 22.85
N PHE A 61 -16.10 -10.10 23.65
CA PHE A 61 -16.29 -10.14 25.11
C PHE A 61 -17.19 -9.00 25.60
N ILE A 62 -16.91 -7.74 25.20
CA ILE A 62 -17.78 -6.59 25.51
C ILE A 62 -18.16 -5.89 24.21
N TYR A 63 -19.45 -5.83 23.93
CA TYR A 63 -20.03 -5.04 22.85
C TYR A 63 -20.88 -3.93 23.44
N SER A 64 -20.62 -2.65 23.09
CA SER A 64 -21.41 -1.52 23.58
C SER A 64 -21.73 -0.53 22.47
N THR A 65 -23.00 -0.09 22.42
CA THR A 65 -23.45 1.04 21.60
C THR A 65 -23.79 2.27 22.43
N ASP A 66 -23.58 2.25 23.74
CA ASP A 66 -23.86 3.36 24.66
C ASP A 66 -22.75 4.42 24.55
N THR A 67 -23.00 5.50 23.81
CA THR A 67 -22.06 6.62 23.63
C THR A 67 -21.79 7.41 24.91
N THR A 68 -22.62 7.27 25.92
CA THR A 68 -22.51 7.92 27.22
C THR A 68 -22.09 6.95 28.33
N GLY A 69 -21.86 5.68 27.96
CA GLY A 69 -21.45 4.63 28.86
C GLY A 69 -20.03 4.82 29.40
N ASN A 70 -19.77 4.17 30.54
CA ASN A 70 -18.46 4.07 31.15
C ASN A 70 -18.19 2.63 31.55
N ILE A 71 -17.25 2.00 30.86
CA ILE A 71 -16.91 0.59 31.05
C ILE A 71 -15.49 0.47 31.63
N GLU A 72 -15.35 -0.31 32.69
CA GLU A 72 -14.05 -0.67 33.26
C GLU A 72 -13.87 -2.19 33.18
N ASN A 73 -12.87 -2.62 32.42
CA ASN A 73 -12.50 -4.04 32.32
C ASN A 73 -11.32 -4.36 33.22
N ARG A 74 -11.51 -5.26 34.19
CA ARG A 74 -10.46 -5.87 35.02
C ARG A 74 -10.36 -7.39 34.78
N THR A 75 -11.09 -7.91 33.80
CA THR A 75 -11.06 -9.32 33.42
C THR A 75 -9.98 -9.58 32.40
N ARG A 76 -9.09 -10.53 32.67
CA ARG A 76 -8.07 -10.99 31.71
C ARG A 76 -8.74 -11.76 30.58
N LEU A 77 -8.29 -11.52 29.35
CA LEU A 77 -8.81 -12.19 28.16
C LEU A 77 -7.73 -13.00 27.45
N THR A 78 -8.11 -14.15 26.92
CA THR A 78 -7.22 -14.98 26.10
C THR A 78 -7.99 -15.45 24.85
N SER A 79 -7.43 -15.25 23.67
CA SER A 79 -7.97 -15.79 22.43
C SER A 79 -7.37 -17.15 22.10
N THR A 80 -8.22 -18.08 21.64
CA THR A 80 -7.82 -19.40 21.13
C THR A 80 -8.19 -19.61 19.66
N GLY A 81 -8.89 -18.64 19.05
CA GLY A 81 -9.36 -18.72 17.67
C GLY A 81 -9.27 -17.39 16.93
N ASN A 82 -10.08 -17.22 15.89
CA ASN A 82 -9.98 -16.15 14.91
C ASN A 82 -11.13 -15.14 15.03
N LYS A 83 -10.89 -13.91 14.54
CA LYS A 83 -11.90 -12.84 14.36
C LYS A 83 -12.57 -12.41 15.67
N ASN A 84 -11.85 -12.42 16.77
CA ASN A 84 -12.38 -12.04 18.07
C ASN A 84 -12.16 -10.55 18.34
N TYR A 85 -13.07 -10.00 19.14
CA TYR A 85 -12.93 -8.66 19.74
C TYR A 85 -12.92 -8.80 21.28
N GLY A 86 -11.92 -8.19 21.92
CA GLY A 86 -11.97 -8.06 23.36
C GLY A 86 -13.04 -7.05 23.77
N ILE A 87 -12.93 -5.84 23.30
CA ILE A 87 -13.89 -4.76 23.55
C ILE A 87 -14.19 -4.06 22.22
N TYR A 88 -15.46 -4.02 21.83
CA TYR A 88 -15.97 -3.29 20.68
C TYR A 88 -17.04 -2.31 21.19
N ALA A 89 -16.68 -1.05 21.35
CA ALA A 89 -17.52 -0.18 22.14
C ALA A 89 -17.58 1.28 21.67
N ALA A 90 -18.75 1.88 21.88
CA ALA A 90 -18.95 3.32 22.01
C ALA A 90 -18.76 3.75 23.47
N GLY A 91 -18.60 5.06 23.70
CA GLY A 91 -18.45 5.66 25.04
C GLY A 91 -17.03 5.51 25.62
N ASN A 92 -16.92 5.71 26.92
CA ASN A 92 -15.64 5.62 27.62
C ASN A 92 -15.38 4.20 28.08
N VAL A 93 -14.18 3.72 27.84
CA VAL A 93 -13.73 2.39 28.30
C VAL A 93 -12.33 2.51 28.88
N THR A 94 -12.10 1.87 30.02
CA THR A 94 -10.78 1.68 30.57
C THR A 94 -10.51 0.20 30.75
N ASN A 95 -9.46 -0.31 30.10
CA ASN A 95 -8.99 -1.68 30.28
C ASN A 95 -7.82 -1.69 31.28
N LEU A 96 -7.99 -2.35 32.40
CA LEU A 96 -6.96 -2.49 33.47
C LEU A 96 -6.47 -3.94 33.61
N ALA A 97 -6.71 -4.80 32.62
CA ALA A 97 -6.30 -6.19 32.61
C ALA A 97 -5.58 -6.56 31.30
N ASP A 98 -4.82 -7.64 31.34
CA ASP A 98 -4.12 -8.13 30.16
C ASP A 98 -5.06 -8.82 29.17
N MET A 99 -4.76 -8.66 27.89
CA MET A 99 -5.41 -9.33 26.76
C MET A 99 -4.36 -10.07 25.95
N ASP A 100 -4.40 -11.39 25.94
CA ASP A 100 -3.54 -12.21 25.08
C ASP A 100 -4.31 -12.68 23.84
N PHE A 101 -4.17 -11.92 22.75
CA PHE A 101 -4.73 -12.21 21.44
C PHE A 101 -3.68 -12.64 20.42
N SER A 102 -2.53 -13.11 20.92
CA SER A 102 -1.42 -13.60 20.08
C SER A 102 -1.72 -14.91 19.34
N SER A 103 -2.74 -15.66 19.78
CA SER A 103 -3.24 -16.85 19.07
C SER A 103 -4.36 -16.48 18.13
N GLY A 104 -4.33 -17.04 16.90
CA GLY A 104 -5.34 -16.81 15.88
C GLY A 104 -5.05 -15.62 14.95
N ILE A 105 -5.96 -15.41 14.01
CA ILE A 105 -5.86 -14.45 12.93
C ILE A 105 -7.04 -13.48 12.99
N GLY A 106 -6.76 -12.19 12.76
CA GLY A 106 -7.80 -11.17 12.67
C GLY A 106 -8.44 -10.82 14.01
N ASN A 107 -7.75 -11.01 15.12
CA ASN A 107 -8.23 -10.65 16.45
C ASN A 107 -7.92 -9.19 16.77
N VAL A 108 -8.89 -8.50 17.38
CA VAL A 108 -8.78 -7.10 17.80
C VAL A 108 -8.93 -6.99 19.31
N GLY A 109 -7.95 -6.38 19.98
CA GLY A 109 -8.03 -6.15 21.42
C GLY A 109 -9.15 -5.21 21.79
N MET A 110 -9.10 -3.97 21.30
CA MET A 110 -10.07 -2.92 21.62
C MET A 110 -10.43 -2.10 20.39
N TYR A 111 -11.72 -1.83 20.20
CA TYR A 111 -12.23 -1.07 19.06
C TYR A 111 -13.17 0.05 19.52
N SER A 112 -12.80 1.30 19.21
CA SER A 112 -13.61 2.50 19.48
C SER A 112 -14.41 2.89 18.24
N ILE A 113 -15.74 2.95 18.37
CA ILE A 113 -16.66 3.22 17.27
C ILE A 113 -17.36 4.57 17.33
N ALA A 114 -17.56 5.13 18.53
CA ALA A 114 -18.20 6.45 18.72
C ALA A 114 -18.11 6.94 20.17
N GLY A 115 -18.26 8.23 20.36
CA GLY A 115 -18.30 8.88 21.69
C GLY A 115 -16.99 8.66 22.44
N GLY A 116 -16.73 9.15 23.57
CA GLY A 116 -15.66 8.93 24.50
C GLY A 116 -14.28 8.44 23.98
N THR A 117 -13.48 7.94 24.89
CA THR A 117 -12.16 7.39 24.61
C THR A 117 -12.04 5.97 25.18
N ILE A 118 -11.45 5.06 24.41
CA ILE A 118 -11.09 3.71 24.84
C ILE A 118 -9.62 3.69 25.25
N VAL A 119 -9.34 3.34 26.49
CA VAL A 119 -8.02 3.45 27.11
C VAL A 119 -7.52 2.08 27.52
N ASN A 120 -6.28 1.74 27.16
CA ASN A 120 -5.56 0.57 27.66
C ASN A 120 -4.56 0.98 28.74
N GLY A 121 -4.70 0.42 29.95
CA GLY A 121 -3.89 0.76 31.11
C GLY A 121 -4.30 2.09 31.75
N SER A 122 -3.44 2.59 32.60
CA SER A 122 -3.52 3.90 33.25
C SER A 122 -2.11 4.38 33.59
N PRO A 123 -1.92 5.61 34.05
CA PRO A 123 -0.59 6.06 34.51
C PRO A 123 0.04 5.18 35.61
N THR A 124 -0.77 4.38 36.31
CA THR A 124 -0.32 3.51 37.41
C THR A 124 -0.49 2.01 37.15
N VAL A 125 -1.19 1.63 36.06
CA VAL A 125 -1.47 0.23 35.69
C VAL A 125 -0.98 -0.04 34.28
N ASN A 126 0.02 -0.89 34.13
CA ASN A 126 0.52 -1.34 32.84
C ASN A 126 -0.24 -2.59 32.38
N SER A 127 -1.34 -2.41 31.63
CA SER A 127 -2.07 -3.51 30.99
C SER A 127 -1.43 -3.89 29.68
N ILE A 128 -1.26 -5.20 29.44
CA ILE A 128 -0.57 -5.72 28.27
C ILE A 128 -1.59 -6.22 27.24
N ILE A 129 -1.50 -5.76 26.01
CA ILE A 129 -2.22 -6.34 24.86
C ILE A 129 -1.21 -7.05 23.96
N LYS A 130 -1.34 -8.37 23.80
CA LYS A 130 -0.57 -9.13 22.81
C LYS A 130 -1.39 -9.29 21.54
N VAL A 131 -0.79 -8.96 20.41
CA VAL A 131 -1.45 -8.90 19.10
C VAL A 131 -1.14 -10.14 18.28
N GLY A 132 -2.17 -10.69 17.64
CA GLY A 132 -2.09 -11.85 16.75
C GLY A 132 -1.68 -11.50 15.31
N SER A 133 -1.70 -12.51 14.46
CA SER A 133 -1.36 -12.39 13.04
C SER A 133 -2.48 -11.74 12.23
N SER A 134 -2.09 -11.17 11.09
CA SER A 134 -3.03 -10.73 10.05
C SER A 134 -2.94 -11.62 8.81
N ASP A 135 -4.09 -11.82 8.16
CA ASP A 135 -4.22 -12.38 6.82
C ASP A 135 -4.73 -11.27 5.89
N ARG A 136 -3.80 -10.57 5.26
CA ARG A 136 -4.10 -9.40 4.41
C ARG A 136 -4.95 -9.75 3.19
N PRO A 137 -4.69 -10.84 2.45
CA PRO A 137 -5.53 -11.26 1.33
C PRO A 137 -7.00 -11.41 1.69
N ASN A 138 -7.29 -11.94 2.89
CA ASN A 138 -8.65 -12.14 3.38
C ASN A 138 -9.18 -10.97 4.22
N LYS A 139 -8.46 -9.83 4.27
CA LYS A 139 -8.81 -8.62 5.05
C LYS A 139 -9.01 -8.91 6.55
N LEU A 140 -8.29 -9.87 7.11
CA LEU A 140 -8.31 -10.20 8.53
C LEU A 140 -7.08 -9.61 9.21
N TYR A 141 -7.28 -8.64 10.08
CA TYR A 141 -6.18 -7.89 10.69
C TYR A 141 -6.11 -8.14 12.20
N GLY A 142 -4.95 -8.63 12.67
CA GLY A 142 -4.62 -8.67 14.09
C GLY A 142 -4.20 -7.28 14.55
N ILE A 143 -4.98 -6.66 15.44
CA ILE A 143 -4.78 -5.27 15.87
C ILE A 143 -4.96 -5.14 17.38
N GLY A 144 -4.06 -4.41 18.04
CA GLY A 144 -4.19 -4.13 19.46
C GLY A 144 -5.35 -3.18 19.76
N MET A 145 -5.36 -1.99 19.16
CA MET A 145 -6.40 -0.98 19.36
C MET A 145 -6.78 -0.31 18.04
N VAL A 146 -8.08 -0.12 17.82
CA VAL A 146 -8.65 0.47 16.60
C VAL A 146 -9.52 1.68 16.92
N ALA A 147 -9.37 2.76 16.16
CA ALA A 147 -10.19 3.95 16.19
C ALA A 147 -10.84 4.23 14.83
N GLY A 148 -12.16 4.22 14.79
CA GLY A 148 -12.95 4.58 13.62
C GLY A 148 -13.08 3.49 12.57
N TYR A 149 -13.91 3.78 11.57
CA TYR A 149 -14.13 2.92 10.40
C TYR A 149 -14.40 3.77 9.16
N THR A 150 -13.77 3.42 8.06
CA THR A 150 -14.03 3.97 6.73
C THR A 150 -14.43 2.85 5.76
N ASP A 151 -15.30 3.17 4.80
CA ASP A 151 -15.64 2.25 3.72
C ASP A 151 -14.48 2.09 2.70
N ASP A 152 -14.64 1.22 1.72
CA ASP A 152 -13.64 0.98 0.67
C ASP A 152 -13.35 2.23 -0.21
N ASN A 153 -14.21 3.24 -0.18
CA ASN A 153 -14.04 4.53 -0.87
C ASN A 153 -13.35 5.59 0.01
N GLY A 154 -13.04 5.26 1.28
CA GLY A 154 -12.46 6.18 2.25
C GLY A 154 -13.47 7.11 2.94
N ASN A 155 -14.79 6.91 2.74
CA ASN A 155 -15.80 7.68 3.47
C ASN A 155 -15.82 7.27 4.93
N VAL A 156 -15.88 8.26 5.81
CA VAL A 156 -15.94 8.03 7.26
C VAL A 156 -17.33 7.54 7.64
N ILE A 157 -17.41 6.32 8.17
CA ILE A 157 -18.65 5.71 8.67
C ILE A 157 -18.75 5.88 10.19
N GLN A 158 -17.62 5.72 10.89
CA GLN A 158 -17.54 5.87 12.35
C GLN A 158 -16.22 6.55 12.71
N THR A 159 -16.23 7.34 13.77
CA THR A 159 -15.02 7.93 14.36
C THR A 159 -14.80 7.37 15.75
N GLY A 160 -13.55 7.31 16.18
CA GLY A 160 -13.21 6.82 17.51
C GLY A 160 -11.90 7.43 18.03
N THR A 161 -11.68 7.29 19.32
CA THR A 161 -10.40 7.64 19.97
C THR A 161 -9.92 6.47 20.82
N VAL A 162 -8.67 6.10 20.61
CA VAL A 162 -7.99 5.08 21.45
C VAL A 162 -6.72 5.64 22.04
N GLU A 163 -6.46 5.29 23.30
CA GLU A 163 -5.30 5.77 24.06
C GLU A 163 -4.62 4.61 24.80
N ASN A 164 -3.32 4.45 24.63
CA ASN A 164 -2.54 3.40 25.26
C ASN A 164 -1.60 3.98 26.34
N TYR A 165 -1.80 3.62 27.60
CA TYR A 165 -0.85 3.83 28.71
C TYR A 165 -0.06 2.56 29.02
N GLY A 166 -0.55 1.40 28.62
CA GLY A 166 0.05 0.11 28.85
C GLY A 166 1.12 -0.28 27.84
N THR A 167 1.26 -1.58 27.65
CA THR A 167 2.18 -2.15 26.66
C THR A 167 1.40 -2.92 25.60
N ILE A 168 1.62 -2.60 24.32
CA ILE A 168 1.12 -3.38 23.20
C ILE A 168 2.29 -4.15 22.59
N LYS A 169 2.20 -5.49 22.56
CA LYS A 169 3.22 -6.38 22.00
C LYS A 169 2.75 -6.95 20.68
N VAL A 170 3.47 -6.59 19.60
CA VAL A 170 3.15 -7.04 18.23
C VAL A 170 4.18 -8.09 17.83
N GLU A 171 3.93 -9.32 18.29
CA GLU A 171 4.87 -10.43 18.18
C GLU A 171 4.63 -11.33 16.96
N LYS A 172 3.45 -11.23 16.33
CA LYS A 172 3.05 -12.08 15.21
C LYS A 172 3.07 -11.34 13.88
N ASP A 173 3.31 -12.10 12.82
CA ASP A 173 3.49 -11.55 11.46
C ASP A 173 2.31 -10.71 10.99
N ASN A 174 2.63 -9.59 10.35
CA ASN A 174 1.67 -8.61 9.83
C ASN A 174 0.73 -7.98 10.89
N GLY A 175 0.99 -8.16 12.19
CA GLY A 175 0.20 -7.54 13.25
C GLY A 175 0.36 -6.02 13.29
N ILE A 176 -0.64 -5.33 13.86
CA ILE A 176 -0.68 -3.88 14.01
C ILE A 176 -0.93 -3.52 15.48
N GLY A 177 -0.11 -2.65 16.05
CA GLY A 177 -0.30 -2.22 17.44
C GLY A 177 -1.54 -1.34 17.60
N MET A 178 -1.58 -0.20 16.93
CA MET A 178 -2.73 0.73 16.93
C MET A 178 -3.10 1.12 15.50
N TYR A 179 -4.39 1.24 15.23
CA TYR A 179 -4.91 1.68 13.95
C TYR A 179 -5.92 2.80 14.13
N ALA A 180 -5.81 3.85 13.35
CA ALA A 180 -6.84 4.89 13.27
C ALA A 180 -7.13 5.24 11.82
N THR A 181 -8.42 5.38 11.47
CA THR A 181 -8.86 5.71 10.11
C THR A 181 -10.03 6.70 10.13
N GLY A 182 -10.00 7.61 9.17
CA GLY A 182 -11.02 8.63 8.97
C GLY A 182 -10.78 9.93 9.74
N SER A 183 -11.19 11.04 9.12
CA SER A 183 -11.14 12.36 9.76
C SER A 183 -11.96 12.35 11.05
N GLY A 184 -11.37 12.82 12.15
CA GLY A 184 -11.97 12.80 13.49
C GLY A 184 -11.57 11.57 14.32
N SER A 185 -10.95 10.55 13.73
CA SER A 185 -10.42 9.40 14.49
C SER A 185 -9.00 9.67 14.99
N LYS A 186 -8.70 9.17 16.20
CA LYS A 186 -7.41 9.43 16.84
C LYS A 186 -6.84 8.19 17.54
N ALA A 187 -5.54 7.96 17.40
CA ALA A 187 -4.76 6.99 18.16
C ALA A 187 -3.65 7.69 18.95
N ILE A 188 -3.62 7.49 20.27
CA ILE A 188 -2.69 8.16 21.19
C ILE A 188 -1.86 7.09 21.92
N ASN A 189 -0.56 7.11 21.76
CA ASN A 189 0.34 6.24 22.52
C ASN A 189 1.06 7.05 23.60
N ARG A 190 0.83 6.71 24.87
CA ARG A 190 1.58 7.23 26.04
C ARG A 190 2.43 6.14 26.72
N GLY A 191 2.14 4.88 26.40
CA GLY A 191 2.85 3.72 26.90
C GLY A 191 3.91 3.21 25.93
N THR A 192 4.01 1.90 25.81
CA THR A 192 5.00 1.24 24.95
C THR A 192 4.32 0.38 23.89
N ILE A 193 4.83 0.45 22.66
CA ILE A 193 4.50 -0.49 21.57
C ILE A 193 5.80 -1.22 21.21
N GLU A 194 5.83 -2.53 21.41
CA GLU A 194 6.97 -3.41 21.11
C GLU A 194 6.70 -4.23 19.86
N LEU A 195 7.64 -4.20 18.90
CA LEU A 195 7.54 -4.82 17.59
C LEU A 195 8.58 -5.93 17.46
N SER A 196 8.13 -7.16 17.20
CA SER A 196 9.03 -8.31 17.05
C SER A 196 8.63 -9.28 15.95
N GLY A 197 7.40 -9.27 15.46
CA GLY A 197 6.95 -10.08 14.31
C GLY A 197 7.37 -9.49 12.97
N LYS A 198 7.44 -10.32 11.94
CA LYS A 198 7.76 -9.90 10.56
C LYS A 198 6.63 -9.02 9.99
N ASN A 199 7.01 -7.95 9.26
CA ASN A 199 6.09 -7.00 8.63
C ASN A 199 5.08 -6.37 9.63
N THR A 200 5.43 -6.25 10.91
CA THR A 200 4.57 -5.63 11.91
C THR A 200 4.59 -4.11 11.81
N THR A 201 3.51 -3.49 12.27
CA THR A 201 3.38 -2.03 12.30
C THR A 201 3.00 -1.59 13.71
N GLY A 202 3.72 -0.62 14.26
CA GLY A 202 3.42 -0.10 15.60
C GLY A 202 2.12 0.72 15.58
N MET A 203 2.05 1.74 14.76
CA MET A 203 0.85 2.55 14.56
C MET A 203 0.57 2.72 13.08
N HIS A 204 -0.65 2.43 12.64
CA HIS A 204 -1.10 2.64 11.27
C HIS A 204 -2.19 3.71 11.24
N LEU A 205 -1.97 4.78 10.48
CA LEU A 205 -2.85 5.92 10.37
C LEU A 205 -3.27 6.10 8.92
N ASP A 206 -4.56 6.24 8.66
CA ASP A 206 -5.11 6.31 7.32
C ASP A 206 -6.27 7.31 7.20
N ASN A 207 -6.57 7.77 5.99
CA ASN A 207 -7.75 8.57 5.67
C ASN A 207 -7.96 9.79 6.59
N ASN A 208 -6.95 10.67 6.70
CA ASN A 208 -6.97 11.90 7.51
C ASN A 208 -7.10 11.68 9.04
N ALA A 209 -6.85 10.46 9.54
CA ALA A 209 -6.75 10.22 10.98
C ALA A 209 -5.52 10.88 11.60
N VAL A 210 -5.54 11.08 12.90
CA VAL A 210 -4.43 11.67 13.66
C VAL A 210 -3.86 10.65 14.64
N GLY A 211 -2.54 10.47 14.59
CA GLY A 211 -1.78 9.76 15.61
C GLY A 211 -1.00 10.74 16.49
N GLU A 212 -0.90 10.43 17.78
CA GLU A 212 -0.04 11.15 18.70
C GLU A 212 0.82 10.13 19.47
N ASN A 213 2.13 10.27 19.42
CA ASN A 213 3.03 9.42 20.19
C ASN A 213 3.76 10.26 21.25
N TYR A 214 3.43 10.04 22.50
CA TYR A 214 4.10 10.59 23.69
C TYR A 214 4.98 9.54 24.39
N GLY A 215 4.73 8.27 24.11
CA GLY A 215 5.43 7.12 24.69
C GLY A 215 6.56 6.61 23.81
N THR A 216 6.74 5.30 23.81
CA THR A 216 7.81 4.63 23.05
C THR A 216 7.23 3.62 22.07
N ILE A 217 7.67 3.68 20.82
CA ILE A 217 7.46 2.65 19.80
C ILE A 217 8.84 2.09 19.47
N LYS A 218 9.06 0.79 19.67
CA LYS A 218 10.39 0.21 19.50
C LYS A 218 10.36 -1.21 18.96
N THR A 219 11.40 -1.59 18.23
CA THR A 219 11.69 -2.99 17.95
C THR A 219 12.23 -3.68 19.21
N VAL A 220 11.85 -4.93 19.40
CA VAL A 220 12.55 -5.83 20.31
C VAL A 220 13.76 -6.36 19.52
N PRO A 221 14.97 -6.36 20.11
CA PRO A 221 16.16 -6.84 19.42
C PRO A 221 15.97 -8.27 18.91
N ASN A 222 15.85 -8.41 17.60
CA ASN A 222 15.77 -9.70 16.92
C ASN A 222 16.30 -9.54 15.50
N PRO A 223 17.49 -10.08 15.20
CA PRO A 223 18.17 -9.89 13.90
C PRO A 223 17.46 -10.55 12.71
N THR A 224 16.40 -11.33 12.94
CA THR A 224 15.66 -12.02 11.87
C THR A 224 14.37 -11.30 11.43
N ASN A 225 14.03 -10.17 12.04
CA ASN A 225 12.78 -9.46 11.76
C ASN A 225 12.99 -8.40 10.66
N ASP A 226 12.30 -8.61 9.53
CA ASP A 226 12.33 -7.73 8.37
C ASP A 226 10.97 -7.08 8.14
N GLY A 227 11.00 -5.86 7.56
CA GLY A 227 9.80 -5.16 7.13
C GLY A 227 8.98 -4.53 8.26
N ILE A 228 9.57 -4.37 9.45
CA ILE A 228 8.93 -3.69 10.58
C ILE A 228 8.80 -2.19 10.29
N VAL A 229 7.63 -1.64 10.61
CA VAL A 229 7.35 -0.21 10.49
C VAL A 229 6.91 0.34 11.84
N GLY A 230 7.61 1.33 12.37
CA GLY A 230 7.22 1.98 13.62
C GLY A 230 5.87 2.67 13.48
N VAL A 231 5.74 3.60 12.52
CA VAL A 231 4.49 4.28 12.20
C VAL A 231 4.30 4.34 10.69
N SER A 232 3.13 3.88 10.21
CA SER A 232 2.68 4.03 8.82
C SER A 232 1.63 5.13 8.74
N VAL A 233 1.85 6.13 7.88
CA VAL A 233 0.97 7.30 7.75
C VAL A 233 0.54 7.45 6.30
N GLN A 234 -0.75 7.28 6.03
CA GLN A 234 -1.26 7.20 4.67
C GLN A 234 -2.43 8.17 4.43
N ASN A 235 -2.69 8.48 3.16
CA ASN A 235 -3.91 9.14 2.68
C ASN A 235 -4.35 10.36 3.50
N GLY A 236 -3.46 11.34 3.68
CA GLY A 236 -3.75 12.58 4.39
C GLY A 236 -3.66 12.49 5.93
N ALA A 237 -3.41 11.32 6.49
CA ALA A 237 -3.22 11.17 7.92
C ALA A 237 -1.97 11.91 8.44
N VAL A 238 -1.93 12.18 9.73
CA VAL A 238 -0.84 12.89 10.39
C VAL A 238 -0.38 12.15 11.63
N ILE A 239 0.92 11.96 11.80
CA ILE A 239 1.55 11.58 13.07
C ILE A 239 2.21 12.79 13.73
N LYS A 240 1.89 13.02 15.01
CA LYS A 240 2.57 13.98 15.87
C LYS A 240 3.45 13.21 16.86
N ASN A 241 4.74 13.13 16.56
CA ASN A 241 5.67 12.39 17.38
C ASN A 241 6.35 13.30 18.41
N TYR A 242 5.95 13.18 19.66
CA TYR A 242 6.53 13.87 20.82
C TYR A 242 7.36 12.95 21.71
N GLY A 243 7.20 11.62 21.51
CA GLY A 243 7.91 10.57 22.23
C GLY A 243 9.07 9.98 21.43
N SER A 244 9.37 8.73 21.67
CA SER A 244 10.45 8.00 21.03
C SER A 244 9.95 6.96 20.05
N ILE A 245 10.53 6.92 18.84
CA ILE A 245 10.39 5.82 17.88
C ILE A 245 11.80 5.29 17.64
N ILE A 246 12.07 4.05 18.10
CA ILE A 246 13.41 3.45 18.09
C ILE A 246 13.34 2.15 17.30
N ILE A 247 13.83 2.18 16.07
CA ILE A 247 13.75 1.06 15.14
C ILE A 247 15.16 0.57 14.82
N ASP A 248 15.35 -0.72 14.97
CA ASP A 248 16.60 -1.42 14.75
C ASP A 248 16.43 -2.47 13.65
N GLY A 249 17.49 -2.74 12.89
CA GLY A 249 17.57 -3.81 11.91
C GLY A 249 17.33 -3.40 10.46
N ALA A 250 18.01 -4.11 9.55
CA ALA A 250 17.92 -3.89 8.13
C ALA A 250 16.48 -4.05 7.61
N ASN A 251 16.11 -3.29 6.59
CA ASN A 251 14.78 -3.26 5.98
C ASN A 251 13.63 -2.77 6.88
N ASN A 252 13.92 -2.34 8.10
CA ASN A 252 12.95 -1.76 9.02
C ASN A 252 12.88 -0.24 8.85
N THR A 253 11.73 0.35 9.19
CA THR A 253 11.45 1.77 8.96
C THR A 253 10.82 2.41 10.19
N GLY A 254 11.34 3.57 10.61
CA GLY A 254 10.77 4.35 11.71
C GLY A 254 9.41 4.90 11.36
N ILE A 255 9.33 5.79 10.37
CA ILE A 255 8.06 6.34 9.86
C ILE A 255 7.99 6.10 8.34
N TYR A 256 6.90 5.50 7.90
CA TYR A 256 6.57 5.31 6.49
C TYR A 256 5.46 6.28 6.08
N LEU A 257 5.73 7.13 5.11
CA LEU A 257 4.80 8.14 4.61
C LEU A 257 4.30 7.79 3.21
N SER A 258 2.98 7.71 3.03
CA SER A 258 2.33 7.57 1.73
C SER A 258 1.20 8.59 1.61
N ARG A 259 1.50 9.81 1.16
CA ARG A 259 0.58 10.95 1.21
C ARG A 259 0.12 11.29 2.64
N GLY A 260 0.96 10.98 3.62
CA GLY A 260 0.77 11.33 5.03
C GLY A 260 1.85 12.31 5.47
N LYS A 261 1.76 12.78 6.70
CA LYS A 261 2.66 13.80 7.26
C LYS A 261 3.18 13.39 8.62
N ASN A 262 4.48 13.65 8.86
CA ASN A 262 5.06 13.64 10.20
C ASN A 262 5.18 15.08 10.72
N GLU A 263 4.55 15.36 11.85
CA GLU A 263 4.70 16.60 12.62
C GLU A 263 5.33 16.23 13.96
N GLY A 264 6.65 16.41 14.10
CA GLY A 264 7.32 16.09 15.34
C GLY A 264 8.72 15.48 15.16
N ALA A 265 9.21 14.80 16.19
CA ALA A 265 10.56 14.27 16.24
C ALA A 265 10.81 13.16 15.20
N THR A 266 12.01 13.15 14.65
CA THR A 266 12.48 12.11 13.74
C THR A 266 12.79 10.83 14.53
N PRO A 267 12.44 9.63 14.03
CA PRO A 267 12.80 8.37 14.64
C PRO A 267 14.31 8.15 14.75
N THR A 268 14.72 7.41 15.78
CA THR A 268 16.07 6.84 15.86
C THR A 268 16.09 5.51 15.10
N ALA A 269 17.02 5.38 14.17
CA ALA A 269 17.21 4.18 13.35
C ALA A 269 18.65 3.67 13.49
N THR A 270 18.81 2.37 13.73
CA THR A 270 20.10 1.71 13.92
C THR A 270 20.21 0.42 13.10
N ASN A 271 21.42 -0.08 12.88
CA ASN A 271 21.71 -1.36 12.21
C ASN A 271 21.01 -1.53 10.85
N GLY A 272 21.04 -0.50 10.01
CA GLY A 272 20.49 -0.53 8.65
C GLY A 272 19.00 -0.19 8.55
N ALA A 273 18.33 0.14 9.65
CA ALA A 273 16.98 0.69 9.63
C ALA A 273 16.97 2.11 9.02
N VAL A 274 15.82 2.53 8.49
CA VAL A 274 15.62 3.86 7.92
C VAL A 274 14.67 4.67 8.80
N ALA A 275 15.10 5.87 9.20
CA ALA A 275 14.31 6.72 10.09
C ALA A 275 12.95 7.11 9.45
N VAL A 276 12.97 7.62 8.23
CA VAL A 276 11.75 8.02 7.49
C VAL A 276 11.86 7.55 6.04
N ARG A 277 10.81 6.90 5.54
CA ARG A 277 10.64 6.54 4.12
C ARG A 277 9.39 7.19 3.56
N ASN A 278 9.55 7.80 2.40
CA ASN A 278 8.42 8.32 1.63
C ASN A 278 8.05 7.35 0.52
N LYS A 279 6.77 7.02 0.40
CA LYS A 279 6.28 6.31 -0.78
C LYS A 279 6.23 7.29 -1.94
N VAL A 280 6.94 6.97 -3.00
CA VAL A 280 6.81 7.62 -4.29
C VAL A 280 5.85 6.78 -5.13
N GLN A 281 4.81 7.40 -5.65
CA GLN A 281 3.83 6.74 -6.50
C GLN A 281 3.87 7.39 -7.87
N SER A 282 3.85 6.57 -8.92
CA SER A 282 3.72 7.11 -10.27
C SER A 282 2.40 7.85 -10.41
N ASP A 283 2.46 9.05 -10.97
CA ASP A 283 1.26 9.80 -11.34
C ASP A 283 0.68 9.18 -12.63
N THR A 284 -0.43 8.45 -12.48
CA THR A 284 -1.10 7.81 -13.61
C THR A 284 -1.80 8.80 -14.54
N SER A 285 -2.05 10.03 -14.08
CA SER A 285 -2.72 11.08 -14.84
C SER A 285 -1.78 11.88 -15.73
N LYS A 286 -0.49 11.93 -15.39
CA LYS A 286 0.51 12.68 -16.14
C LYS A 286 1.04 11.85 -17.31
N LYS A 287 1.14 12.47 -18.47
CA LYS A 287 1.97 11.95 -19.56
C LYS A 287 3.42 11.89 -19.07
N VAL A 288 4.15 10.89 -19.54
CA VAL A 288 5.61 10.84 -19.35
C VAL A 288 6.21 12.18 -19.78
N ALA A 289 7.21 12.66 -19.05
CA ALA A 289 7.92 13.91 -19.38
C ALA A 289 8.21 13.97 -20.89
N GLY A 290 8.15 15.17 -21.45
CA GLY A 290 8.26 15.36 -22.89
C GLY A 290 9.57 14.86 -23.51
N ILE A 291 10.57 14.50 -22.68
CA ILE A 291 11.87 13.96 -23.12
C ILE A 291 12.09 12.61 -22.45
N GLU A 292 12.17 11.55 -23.25
CA GLU A 292 12.53 10.21 -22.82
C GLU A 292 13.89 9.84 -23.40
N ILE A 293 14.86 9.50 -22.54
CA ILE A 293 16.20 9.10 -22.97
C ILE A 293 16.42 7.63 -22.65
N LYS A 294 16.70 6.85 -23.69
CA LYS A 294 17.08 5.44 -23.58
C LYS A 294 18.57 5.32 -23.83
N ALA A 295 19.35 5.02 -22.81
CA ALA A 295 20.75 4.70 -22.93
C ALA A 295 20.93 3.18 -22.98
N PRO A 296 21.58 2.60 -24.00
CA PRO A 296 21.81 1.15 -24.07
C PRO A 296 22.76 0.67 -22.97
N GLY A 297 22.66 -0.63 -22.65
CA GLY A 297 23.21 -1.25 -21.45
C GLY A 297 24.70 -1.11 -21.16
N ASN A 298 25.53 -0.79 -22.16
CA ASN A 298 26.97 -0.59 -21.94
C ASN A 298 27.42 0.85 -22.21
N GLY A 299 26.48 1.76 -22.50
CA GLY A 299 26.77 3.15 -22.75
C GLY A 299 26.11 4.06 -21.71
N THR A 300 26.80 5.10 -21.33
CA THR A 300 26.24 6.14 -20.43
C THR A 300 26.06 7.41 -21.24
N ALA A 301 24.82 7.93 -21.28
CA ALA A 301 24.57 9.24 -21.82
C ALA A 301 25.11 10.28 -20.82
N THR A 302 25.85 11.27 -21.29
CA THR A 302 26.46 12.29 -20.43
C THR A 302 26.04 13.69 -20.89
N VAL A 303 25.61 14.51 -19.96
CA VAL A 303 25.37 15.94 -20.23
C VAL A 303 26.68 16.68 -19.98
N SER A 304 27.19 17.33 -21.02
CA SER A 304 28.39 18.17 -20.94
C SER A 304 28.08 19.50 -20.25
N ARG A 305 29.16 20.26 -19.89
CA ARG A 305 29.02 21.52 -19.17
C ARG A 305 28.25 22.59 -19.94
N ASP A 306 28.24 22.53 -21.26
CA ASP A 306 27.48 23.43 -22.14
C ASP A 306 26.01 22.95 -22.36
N GLY A 307 25.56 21.92 -21.65
CA GLY A 307 24.18 21.40 -21.68
C GLY A 307 23.86 20.51 -22.88
N LYS A 308 24.86 20.04 -23.62
CA LYS A 308 24.66 19.07 -24.71
C LYS A 308 24.60 17.66 -24.16
N LEU A 309 23.75 16.83 -24.74
CA LEU A 309 23.72 15.41 -24.45
C LEU A 309 24.70 14.69 -25.37
N GLU A 310 25.70 14.07 -24.76
CA GLU A 310 26.65 13.19 -25.44
C GLU A 310 26.26 11.75 -25.17
N THR A 311 26.02 11.01 -26.23
CA THR A 311 25.77 9.57 -26.15
C THR A 311 26.99 8.83 -26.65
N PRO A 312 27.47 7.78 -25.94
CA PRO A 312 28.55 6.97 -26.45
C PRO A 312 28.12 6.28 -27.73
N THR A 313 28.94 6.35 -28.75
CA THR A 313 28.79 5.56 -29.97
C THR A 313 29.20 4.12 -29.65
N PHE A 314 28.23 3.22 -29.60
CA PHE A 314 28.50 1.79 -29.39
C PHE A 314 28.66 1.09 -30.74
N VAL A 315 29.80 0.49 -30.95
CA VAL A 315 30.01 -0.50 -32.00
C VAL A 315 30.19 -1.85 -31.32
N ASP A 316 29.11 -2.49 -30.93
CA ASP A 316 29.17 -3.91 -30.57
C ASP A 316 28.83 -4.73 -31.81
N THR A 317 29.84 -5.37 -32.36
CA THR A 317 29.73 -6.22 -33.56
C THR A 317 29.03 -7.55 -33.28
N THR A 318 28.69 -7.85 -32.03
CA THR A 318 28.05 -9.12 -31.63
C THR A 318 26.50 -8.98 -31.51
N VAL A 319 25.96 -7.79 -31.53
CA VAL A 319 24.50 -7.54 -31.48
C VAL A 319 24.04 -7.00 -32.83
N ALA A 320 23.08 -7.66 -33.45
CA ALA A 320 22.61 -7.38 -34.81
C ALA A 320 21.93 -6.02 -35.02
N SER A 321 21.72 -5.23 -33.99
CA SER A 321 21.29 -3.84 -34.05
C SER A 321 21.44 -3.18 -32.67
N PRO A 322 22.44 -2.37 -32.42
CA PRO A 322 22.47 -1.57 -31.19
C PRO A 322 21.28 -0.62 -31.21
N LEU A 323 20.44 -0.70 -30.19
CA LEU A 323 19.42 0.33 -29.95
C LEU A 323 20.15 1.65 -29.72
N ALA A 324 20.20 2.51 -30.73
CA ALA A 324 20.77 3.85 -30.59
C ALA A 324 20.01 4.59 -29.50
N SER A 325 20.73 5.34 -28.67
CA SER A 325 20.10 6.24 -27.72
C SER A 325 19.22 7.24 -28.47
N ARG A 326 17.96 7.34 -28.08
CA ARG A 326 16.97 8.20 -28.71
C ARG A 326 16.51 9.25 -27.71
N VAL A 327 16.47 10.50 -28.13
CA VAL A 327 15.79 11.56 -27.36
C VAL A 327 14.49 11.88 -28.09
N ILE A 328 13.37 11.71 -27.42
CA ILE A 328 12.05 11.97 -27.98
C ILE A 328 11.41 13.09 -27.17
N VAL A 329 11.05 14.18 -27.83
CA VAL A 329 10.27 15.29 -27.27
C VAL A 329 8.88 15.24 -27.85
N GLY A 330 7.88 14.81 -27.06
CA GLY A 330 6.54 14.57 -27.56
C GLY A 330 6.52 13.44 -28.60
N ALA A 331 6.20 13.75 -29.87
CA ALA A 331 6.24 12.80 -30.99
C ALA A 331 7.48 12.97 -31.90
N THR A 332 8.40 13.87 -31.57
CA THR A 332 9.55 14.21 -32.43
C THR A 332 10.83 13.60 -31.85
N GLU A 333 11.50 12.81 -32.68
CA GLU A 333 12.87 12.35 -32.39
C GLU A 333 13.86 13.48 -32.68
N LEU A 334 14.70 13.80 -31.69
CA LEU A 334 15.70 14.86 -31.79
C LEU A 334 17.06 14.29 -32.19
N ASP A 335 17.73 15.00 -33.08
CA ASP A 335 19.15 14.74 -33.37
C ASP A 335 20.02 15.14 -32.19
N LEU A 336 20.64 14.16 -31.54
CA LEU A 336 21.44 14.32 -30.33
C LEU A 336 22.76 15.06 -30.59
N THR A 337 23.21 15.17 -31.82
CA THR A 337 24.47 15.80 -32.16
C THR A 337 24.40 17.33 -32.14
N SER A 338 23.21 17.91 -32.19
CA SER A 338 22.97 19.34 -32.29
C SER A 338 22.07 19.97 -31.23
N THR A 339 21.43 19.15 -30.38
CA THR A 339 20.38 19.62 -29.45
C THR A 339 20.96 19.98 -28.09
N LYS A 340 20.78 21.23 -27.64
CA LYS A 340 21.00 21.66 -26.25
C LYS A 340 19.79 21.32 -25.41
N LEU A 341 20.00 20.57 -24.33
CA LEU A 341 19.00 20.36 -23.31
C LEU A 341 19.08 21.49 -22.28
N GLY A 342 17.99 22.21 -22.05
CA GLY A 342 17.88 23.21 -20.99
C GLY A 342 18.00 24.69 -21.38
N ASP A 343 18.50 25.01 -22.57
CA ASP A 343 18.60 26.38 -23.07
C ASP A 343 18.03 26.49 -24.49
N THR A 344 16.76 26.28 -24.67
CA THR A 344 16.15 26.58 -25.98
C THR A 344 15.63 28.01 -26.00
N PRO A 345 16.13 28.87 -26.90
CA PRO A 345 15.72 30.26 -26.98
C PRO A 345 14.29 30.49 -27.47
N SER A 346 13.57 29.46 -27.88
CA SER A 346 12.25 29.59 -28.50
C SER A 346 11.15 28.91 -27.66
N GLY A 347 11.03 29.31 -26.40
CA GLY A 347 9.73 29.23 -25.72
C GLY A 347 9.37 27.93 -25.03
N GLY A 348 10.31 27.05 -24.69
CA GLY A 348 9.98 25.86 -23.93
C GLY A 348 11.20 25.20 -23.32
N MET A 349 11.66 25.70 -22.17
CA MET A 349 12.65 24.97 -21.39
C MET A 349 12.03 23.67 -20.86
N ALA A 350 12.66 22.52 -21.16
CA ALA A 350 12.27 21.27 -20.53
C ALA A 350 12.56 21.38 -19.03
N SER A 351 11.51 21.43 -18.22
CA SER A 351 11.61 21.41 -16.76
C SER A 351 11.74 20.01 -16.19
N GLU A 352 11.46 19.01 -17.00
CA GLU A 352 11.45 17.60 -16.64
C GLU A 352 12.23 16.77 -17.67
N ILE A 353 12.91 15.74 -17.20
CA ILE A 353 13.60 14.74 -18.04
C ILE A 353 13.23 13.33 -17.59
N GLY A 354 13.11 12.40 -18.53
CA GLY A 354 12.84 10.99 -18.25
C GLY A 354 14.07 10.12 -18.52
N MET A 355 14.37 9.20 -17.61
CA MET A 355 15.34 8.14 -17.81
C MET A 355 14.62 6.79 -17.86
N TYR A 356 14.75 6.07 -18.97
CA TYR A 356 14.13 4.75 -19.10
C TYR A 356 14.95 3.70 -18.34
N VAL A 357 14.26 2.87 -17.56
CA VAL A 357 14.83 1.77 -16.79
C VAL A 357 14.31 0.46 -17.35
N ASP A 358 15.19 -0.31 -17.99
CA ASP A 358 14.87 -1.68 -18.41
C ASP A 358 14.77 -2.58 -17.18
N THR A 359 13.65 -3.26 -17.04
CA THR A 359 13.36 -4.08 -15.86
C THR A 359 13.64 -5.57 -16.06
N SER A 360 14.14 -5.97 -17.22
CA SER A 360 14.37 -7.39 -17.53
C SER A 360 15.41 -8.06 -16.63
N GLY A 361 16.37 -7.31 -16.11
CA GLY A 361 17.55 -7.85 -15.43
C GLY A 361 18.54 -8.56 -16.36
N ILE A 362 18.29 -8.52 -17.67
CA ILE A 362 19.13 -9.09 -18.73
C ILE A 362 19.77 -7.98 -19.53
N ASN A 363 18.98 -7.01 -19.96
CA ASN A 363 19.44 -5.78 -20.57
C ASN A 363 19.38 -4.68 -19.50
N TYR A 364 20.49 -3.96 -19.34
CA TYR A 364 20.56 -2.87 -18.38
C TYR A 364 20.56 -1.55 -19.13
N THR A 365 19.84 -0.58 -18.61
CA THR A 365 19.99 0.82 -18.96
C THR A 365 20.80 1.52 -17.87
N ASN A 366 21.56 2.51 -18.23
CA ASN A 366 22.36 3.30 -17.30
C ASN A 366 21.72 4.68 -17.07
N PRO A 367 21.89 5.28 -15.88
CA PRO A 367 21.45 6.65 -15.63
C PRO A 367 22.21 7.63 -16.51
N ILE A 368 21.58 8.76 -16.78
CA ILE A 368 22.23 9.90 -17.44
C ILE A 368 23.15 10.55 -16.42
N GLN A 369 24.41 10.76 -16.79
CA GLN A 369 25.37 11.50 -15.99
C GLN A 369 25.41 12.98 -16.38
N GLY A 370 25.90 13.83 -15.48
CA GLY A 370 26.05 15.25 -15.75
C GLY A 370 24.75 16.06 -15.65
N LEU A 371 23.71 15.51 -15.03
CA LEU A 371 22.42 16.20 -14.84
C LEU A 371 22.54 17.50 -14.03
N GLN A 372 23.61 17.67 -13.24
CA GLN A 372 23.92 18.92 -12.54
C GLN A 372 24.09 20.11 -13.49
N HIS A 373 24.47 19.86 -14.74
CA HIS A 373 24.65 20.92 -15.75
C HIS A 373 23.33 21.40 -16.37
N LEU A 374 22.23 20.67 -16.17
CA LEU A 374 20.88 21.06 -16.59
C LEU A 374 20.17 21.82 -15.46
N THR A 375 20.52 23.10 -15.27
CA THR A 375 19.99 23.90 -14.14
C THR A 375 18.50 24.17 -14.22
N ALA A 376 17.93 24.19 -15.43
CA ALA A 376 16.49 24.37 -15.66
C ALA A 376 15.67 23.10 -15.37
N VAL A 377 16.27 21.92 -15.43
CA VAL A 377 15.60 20.65 -15.14
C VAL A 377 15.51 20.48 -13.63
N LYS A 378 14.28 20.45 -13.11
CA LYS A 378 14.01 20.24 -11.68
C LYS A 378 13.54 18.82 -11.40
N ASP A 379 12.73 18.27 -12.27
CA ASP A 379 12.14 16.94 -12.09
C ASP A 379 12.81 15.91 -13.01
N VAL A 380 13.24 14.82 -12.40
CA VAL A 380 13.83 13.66 -13.09
C VAL A 380 12.94 12.44 -12.87
N ASN A 381 12.37 11.91 -13.96
CA ASN A 381 11.48 10.77 -13.90
C ASN A 381 12.23 9.48 -14.27
N LEU A 382 12.22 8.47 -13.40
CA LEU A 382 12.60 7.12 -13.75
C LEU A 382 11.39 6.42 -14.37
N ILE A 383 11.51 6.05 -15.65
CA ILE A 383 10.43 5.44 -16.43
C ILE A 383 10.69 3.94 -16.48
N PHE A 384 10.00 3.17 -15.64
CA PHE A 384 10.16 1.73 -15.59
C PHE A 384 9.42 1.06 -16.74
N GLY A 385 10.15 0.30 -17.54
CA GLY A 385 9.59 -0.61 -18.55
C GLY A 385 8.89 -1.81 -17.91
N THR A 386 8.22 -2.62 -18.72
CA THR A 386 7.52 -3.83 -18.27
C THR A 386 8.21 -5.11 -18.71
N GLU A 387 9.48 -5.04 -19.07
CA GLU A 387 10.26 -6.19 -19.55
C GLU A 387 10.27 -7.33 -18.55
N ALA A 388 10.31 -7.01 -17.24
CA ALA A 388 10.24 -8.02 -16.17
C ALA A 388 8.97 -8.88 -16.26
N SER A 389 7.85 -8.33 -16.74
CA SER A 389 6.60 -9.08 -16.86
C SER A 389 6.67 -10.26 -17.83
N ARG A 390 7.64 -10.26 -18.75
CA ARG A 390 7.84 -11.36 -19.72
C ARG A 390 8.32 -12.66 -19.05
N TYR A 391 8.96 -12.55 -17.90
CA TYR A 391 9.59 -13.67 -17.20
C TYR A 391 8.77 -14.18 -16.01
N THR A 392 7.61 -13.61 -15.77
CA THR A 392 6.72 -13.99 -14.68
C THR A 392 5.24 -13.83 -15.06
N THR A 393 4.38 -14.55 -14.37
CA THR A 393 2.92 -14.39 -14.44
C THR A 393 2.36 -13.58 -13.27
N SER A 394 3.24 -13.08 -12.40
CA SER A 394 2.83 -12.26 -11.25
C SER A 394 2.24 -10.93 -11.69
N LYS A 395 1.23 -10.48 -10.96
CA LYS A 395 0.62 -9.15 -11.10
C LYS A 395 1.39 -8.07 -10.32
N ASP A 396 2.32 -8.46 -9.46
CA ASP A 396 3.19 -7.58 -8.69
C ASP A 396 4.64 -8.06 -8.82
N ILE A 397 5.51 -7.15 -9.24
CA ILE A 397 6.91 -7.45 -9.53
C ILE A 397 7.79 -6.48 -8.73
N LYS A 398 8.63 -7.00 -7.86
CA LYS A 398 9.68 -6.20 -7.20
C LYS A 398 10.86 -6.04 -8.16
N ILE A 399 11.29 -4.80 -8.39
CA ILE A 399 12.47 -4.51 -9.20
C ILE A 399 13.73 -4.88 -8.42
N GLY A 400 14.65 -5.58 -9.07
CA GLY A 400 15.88 -6.05 -8.46
C GLY A 400 16.82 -4.91 -8.07
N GLU A 401 17.58 -5.10 -7.00
CA GLU A 401 18.55 -4.12 -6.51
C GLU A 401 19.66 -3.83 -7.55
N ASN A 402 20.06 -4.84 -8.32
CA ASN A 402 21.04 -4.69 -9.40
C ASN A 402 20.56 -3.72 -10.50
N ILE A 403 19.25 -3.62 -10.73
CA ILE A 403 18.66 -2.68 -11.69
C ILE A 403 18.62 -1.27 -11.09
N LEU A 404 18.29 -1.16 -9.81
CA LEU A 404 18.13 0.13 -9.12
C LEU A 404 19.47 0.78 -8.73
N LYS A 405 20.48 -0.04 -8.43
CA LYS A 405 21.75 0.45 -7.87
C LYS A 405 22.43 1.53 -8.71
N PRO A 406 22.60 1.42 -10.03
CA PRO A 406 23.24 2.47 -10.83
C PRO A 406 22.49 3.80 -10.73
N TYR A 407 21.15 3.75 -10.71
CA TYR A 407 20.32 4.96 -10.58
C TYR A 407 20.41 5.57 -9.19
N ASN A 408 20.42 4.74 -8.14
CA ASN A 408 20.58 5.20 -6.77
C ASN A 408 21.96 5.84 -6.53
N ASP A 409 23.01 5.28 -7.13
CA ASP A 409 24.37 5.85 -7.05
C ASP A 409 24.41 7.27 -7.67
N GLU A 410 23.76 7.46 -8.83
CA GLU A 410 23.67 8.78 -9.48
C GLU A 410 22.79 9.74 -8.69
N ILE A 411 21.64 9.29 -8.17
CA ILE A 411 20.74 10.09 -7.32
C ILE A 411 21.49 10.58 -6.09
N SER A 412 22.20 9.69 -5.40
CA SER A 412 23.00 10.04 -4.21
C SER A 412 24.07 11.09 -4.53
N THR A 413 24.74 10.96 -5.67
CA THR A 413 25.74 11.93 -6.13
C THR A 413 25.13 13.31 -6.37
N LEU A 414 23.98 13.37 -7.04
CA LEU A 414 23.28 14.61 -7.34
C LEU A 414 22.70 15.27 -6.09
N THR A 415 22.14 14.50 -5.17
CA THR A 415 21.58 14.99 -3.91
C THR A 415 22.70 15.51 -3.00
N SER A 416 23.81 14.79 -2.87
CA SER A 416 24.99 15.23 -2.11
C SER A 416 25.60 16.51 -2.68
N GLY A 417 25.52 16.70 -3.99
CA GLY A 417 25.97 17.92 -4.68
C GLY A 417 25.01 19.12 -4.54
N GLY A 418 23.88 18.97 -3.85
CA GLY A 418 22.92 20.06 -3.62
C GLY A 418 22.25 20.58 -4.89
N THR A 419 22.04 19.73 -5.89
CA THR A 419 21.52 20.15 -7.21
C THR A 419 20.04 20.53 -7.21
N GLY A 420 19.29 20.25 -6.12
CA GLY A 420 17.87 20.57 -5.97
C GLY A 420 16.97 19.88 -6.99
N LYS A 421 17.34 18.69 -7.45
CA LYS A 421 16.54 17.87 -8.37
C LYS A 421 15.61 16.94 -7.60
N ASN A 422 14.36 16.81 -8.09
CA ASN A 422 13.37 15.91 -7.54
C ASN A 422 13.30 14.64 -8.38
N PHE A 423 13.47 13.50 -7.74
CA PHE A 423 13.37 12.20 -8.41
C PHE A 423 11.98 11.61 -8.24
N LYS A 424 11.39 11.22 -9.36
CA LYS A 424 10.05 10.62 -9.44
C LYS A 424 10.13 9.29 -10.18
N ILE A 425 9.13 8.44 -10.00
CA ILE A 425 9.01 7.18 -10.73
C ILE A 425 7.70 7.15 -11.52
N THR A 426 7.73 6.52 -12.67
CA THR A 426 6.54 6.23 -13.48
C THR A 426 6.72 4.92 -14.22
N SER A 427 5.61 4.30 -14.64
CA SER A 427 5.65 3.17 -15.57
C SER A 427 5.56 3.67 -17.01
N GLY A 428 6.33 3.06 -17.90
CA GLY A 428 6.22 3.29 -19.35
C GLY A 428 4.98 2.66 -19.97
N SER A 429 4.31 1.75 -19.27
CA SER A 429 3.14 1.01 -19.74
C SER A 429 1.83 1.65 -19.34
N LEU A 430 0.81 1.48 -20.20
CA LEU A 430 -0.57 1.84 -19.88
C LEU A 430 -1.16 0.93 -18.79
N THR A 431 -0.84 -0.35 -18.81
CA THR A 431 -1.47 -1.39 -17.98
C THR A 431 -0.70 -1.73 -16.70
N TRP A 432 0.36 -1.01 -16.40
CA TRP A 432 1.15 -1.17 -15.19
C TRP A 432 1.39 0.16 -14.49
N ILE A 433 1.48 0.12 -13.17
CA ILE A 433 1.83 1.24 -12.33
C ILE A 433 3.15 0.94 -11.60
N ALA A 434 4.03 1.92 -11.53
CA ALA A 434 5.23 1.85 -10.71
C ALA A 434 5.00 2.53 -9.36
N THR A 435 5.36 1.85 -8.27
CA THR A 435 5.33 2.41 -6.92
C THR A 435 6.66 2.15 -6.24
N GLY A 436 7.08 3.05 -5.35
CA GLY A 436 8.36 2.88 -4.66
C GLY A 436 8.39 3.48 -3.28
N THR A 437 9.43 3.13 -2.53
CA THR A 437 9.77 3.76 -1.27
C THR A 437 11.09 4.49 -1.43
N GLN A 438 11.13 5.75 -1.01
CA GLN A 438 12.28 6.62 -1.13
C GLN A 438 12.92 6.87 0.24
N ASN A 439 14.24 6.84 0.28
CA ASN A 439 15.03 7.18 1.45
C ASN A 439 15.16 8.71 1.58
N PRO A 440 15.64 9.23 2.71
CA PRO A 440 15.82 10.68 2.91
C PRO A 440 16.84 11.34 1.96
N ASP A 441 17.73 10.55 1.37
CA ASP A 441 18.70 10.98 0.36
C ASP A 441 18.18 10.87 -1.08
N ASP A 442 16.86 10.77 -1.24
CA ASP A 442 16.10 10.59 -2.48
C ASP A 442 16.36 9.27 -3.22
N THR A 443 17.22 8.39 -2.72
CA THR A 443 17.42 7.05 -3.30
C THR A 443 16.20 6.17 -3.09
N PHE A 444 15.97 5.21 -4.00
CA PHE A 444 14.85 4.28 -3.89
C PHE A 444 15.26 3.00 -3.17
N ASN A 445 14.60 2.71 -2.06
CA ASN A 445 14.82 1.47 -1.31
C ASN A 445 14.18 0.26 -1.99
N ALA A 446 12.98 0.43 -2.55
CA ALA A 446 12.27 -0.59 -3.30
C ALA A 446 11.36 0.04 -4.35
N VAL A 447 11.29 -0.57 -5.51
CA VAL A 447 10.34 -0.22 -6.56
C VAL A 447 9.57 -1.48 -6.94
N TYR A 448 8.27 -1.33 -7.12
CA TYR A 448 7.36 -2.39 -7.52
C TYR A 448 6.59 -1.96 -8.76
N LEU A 449 6.40 -2.90 -9.67
CA LEU A 449 5.45 -2.78 -10.77
C LEU A 449 4.21 -3.58 -10.39
N SER A 450 3.05 -2.96 -10.43
CA SER A 450 1.77 -3.62 -10.17
C SER A 450 0.87 -3.48 -11.39
N LYS A 451 0.27 -4.60 -11.79
CA LYS A 451 -0.62 -4.64 -12.95
C LYS A 451 -1.93 -3.92 -12.62
N ILE A 452 -2.34 -3.04 -13.53
CA ILE A 452 -3.69 -2.48 -13.52
C ILE A 452 -4.62 -3.49 -14.19
N PRO A 453 -5.74 -3.89 -13.56
CA PRO A 453 -6.69 -4.80 -14.18
C PRO A 453 -7.15 -4.26 -15.56
N TYR A 454 -7.19 -5.12 -16.56
CA TYR A 454 -7.65 -4.69 -17.90
C TYR A 454 -9.05 -4.11 -17.89
N THR A 455 -9.92 -4.58 -16.99
CA THR A 455 -11.28 -4.06 -16.79
C THR A 455 -11.33 -2.58 -16.43
N ALA A 456 -10.24 -2.00 -15.89
CA ALA A 456 -10.15 -0.56 -15.60
C ALA A 456 -10.20 0.33 -16.86
N PHE A 457 -9.99 -0.26 -18.05
CA PHE A 457 -9.98 0.45 -19.32
C PHE A 457 -11.28 0.22 -20.13
N ALA A 458 -12.24 -0.52 -19.58
CA ALA A 458 -13.51 -0.82 -20.24
C ALA A 458 -14.40 0.43 -20.32
N LYS A 459 -14.94 0.70 -21.53
CA LYS A 459 -15.84 1.83 -21.78
C LYS A 459 -17.33 1.45 -21.71
N ASP A 460 -17.64 0.16 -21.84
CA ASP A 460 -18.98 -0.38 -21.78
C ASP A 460 -18.97 -1.79 -21.18
N LYS A 461 -20.16 -2.34 -20.94
CA LYS A 461 -20.34 -3.65 -20.30
C LYS A 461 -19.83 -4.82 -21.14
N ASP A 462 -19.93 -4.73 -22.44
CA ASP A 462 -19.51 -5.80 -23.35
C ASP A 462 -17.98 -5.89 -23.40
N ILE A 463 -17.31 -4.74 -23.49
CA ILE A 463 -15.85 -4.65 -23.37
C ILE A 463 -15.40 -5.08 -21.98
N TYR A 464 -16.12 -4.70 -20.92
CA TYR A 464 -15.81 -5.12 -19.55
C TYR A 464 -15.83 -6.65 -19.42
N ASN A 465 -16.88 -7.31 -19.88
CA ASN A 465 -17.01 -8.77 -19.79
C ASN A 465 -15.88 -9.49 -20.54
N PHE A 466 -15.49 -8.99 -21.70
CA PHE A 466 -14.36 -9.53 -22.44
C PHE A 466 -13.03 -9.33 -21.70
N MET A 467 -12.78 -8.12 -21.20
CA MET A 467 -11.58 -7.80 -20.44
C MET A 467 -11.51 -8.56 -19.11
N ASP A 468 -12.66 -8.81 -18.47
CA ASP A 468 -12.73 -9.64 -17.26
C ASP A 468 -12.29 -11.09 -17.56
N GLY A 469 -12.72 -11.64 -18.68
CA GLY A 469 -12.23 -12.95 -19.14
C GLY A 469 -10.72 -12.99 -19.36
N LEU A 470 -10.12 -11.92 -19.93
CA LEU A 470 -8.67 -11.81 -20.06
C LEU A 470 -7.99 -11.68 -18.69
N GLU A 471 -8.57 -10.90 -17.78
CA GLU A 471 -8.02 -10.69 -16.45
C GLU A 471 -8.03 -11.97 -15.61
N GLN A 472 -9.07 -12.78 -15.72
CA GLN A 472 -9.16 -14.10 -15.06
C GLN A 472 -8.13 -15.11 -15.60
N ARG A 473 -7.73 -14.97 -16.85
CA ARG A 473 -6.68 -15.80 -17.46
C ARG A 473 -5.27 -15.35 -17.09
N TYR A 474 -5.10 -14.06 -16.80
CA TYR A 474 -3.79 -13.50 -16.45
C TYR A 474 -3.31 -14.04 -15.10
N GLY A 475 -2.12 -14.62 -15.09
CA GLY A 475 -1.49 -15.15 -13.87
C GLY A 475 -1.60 -16.65 -13.72
N ILE A 476 -2.43 -17.33 -14.54
CA ILE A 476 -2.55 -18.80 -14.57
C ILE A 476 -1.99 -19.43 -15.85
N GLU A 477 -1.64 -18.61 -16.84
CA GLU A 477 -1.01 -19.04 -18.09
C GLU A 477 0.44 -19.48 -17.87
N GLY A 478 0.92 -20.42 -18.69
CA GLY A 478 2.33 -20.80 -18.69
C GLY A 478 3.22 -19.68 -19.24
N VAL A 479 4.38 -19.45 -18.64
CA VAL A 479 5.33 -18.37 -19.02
C VAL A 479 5.71 -18.39 -20.52
N ASN A 480 5.76 -19.57 -21.14
CA ASN A 480 6.08 -19.73 -22.56
C ASN A 480 4.84 -19.97 -23.44
N SER A 481 3.65 -19.68 -22.96
CA SER A 481 2.41 -19.91 -23.70
C SER A 481 2.15 -18.81 -24.74
N ARG A 482 1.28 -19.10 -25.72
CA ARG A 482 0.79 -18.09 -26.68
C ARG A 482 -0.04 -17.01 -25.98
N GLU A 483 -0.76 -17.37 -24.93
CA GLU A 483 -1.53 -16.46 -24.10
C GLU A 483 -0.61 -15.45 -23.41
N LYS A 484 0.49 -15.93 -22.85
CA LYS A 484 1.52 -15.08 -22.25
C LYS A 484 2.11 -14.09 -23.25
N ALA A 485 2.43 -14.55 -24.46
CA ALA A 485 2.93 -13.68 -25.54
C ALA A 485 1.93 -12.58 -25.93
N LEU A 486 0.62 -12.86 -25.83
CA LEU A 486 -0.43 -11.86 -26.04
C LEU A 486 -0.44 -10.84 -24.89
N PHE A 487 -0.41 -11.30 -23.65
CA PHE A 487 -0.36 -10.41 -22.47
C PHE A 487 0.90 -9.54 -22.47
N ASP A 488 2.05 -10.08 -22.90
CA ASP A 488 3.28 -9.30 -23.04
C ASP A 488 3.14 -8.15 -24.05
N LYS A 489 2.41 -8.37 -25.14
CA LYS A 489 2.10 -7.29 -26.11
C LYS A 489 1.19 -6.23 -25.52
N LEU A 490 0.16 -6.63 -24.75
CA LEU A 490 -0.72 -5.69 -24.05
C LEU A 490 0.03 -4.91 -22.97
N ASN A 491 0.92 -5.57 -22.23
CA ASN A 491 1.75 -4.94 -21.21
C ASN A 491 2.76 -3.95 -21.80
N ALA A 492 3.19 -4.15 -23.03
CA ALA A 492 4.14 -3.28 -23.72
C ALA A 492 3.49 -2.01 -24.33
N ILE A 493 2.15 -1.91 -24.35
CA ILE A 493 1.47 -0.71 -24.85
C ILE A 493 1.81 0.47 -23.95
N GLY A 494 2.28 1.54 -24.58
CA GLY A 494 2.76 2.74 -23.90
C GLY A 494 1.66 3.49 -23.14
N LYS A 495 2.05 4.18 -22.09
CA LYS A 495 1.14 4.96 -21.24
C LYS A 495 0.34 6.01 -22.02
N GLY A 496 0.90 6.54 -23.09
CA GLY A 496 0.24 7.51 -23.98
C GLY A 496 -0.65 6.91 -25.06
N GLU A 497 -0.85 5.59 -25.10
CA GLU A 497 -1.46 4.86 -26.21
C GLU A 497 -2.79 4.15 -25.86
N PRO A 498 -3.75 4.80 -25.17
CA PRO A 498 -5.01 4.16 -24.80
C PRO A 498 -5.87 3.78 -26.02
N VAL A 499 -5.71 4.49 -27.14
CA VAL A 499 -6.42 4.19 -28.39
C VAL A 499 -5.90 2.87 -28.99
N LEU A 500 -4.58 2.67 -28.98
CA LEU A 500 -3.97 1.42 -29.45
C LEU A 500 -4.42 0.23 -28.60
N PHE A 501 -4.51 0.40 -27.29
CA PHE A 501 -5.03 -0.62 -26.40
C PHE A 501 -6.48 -0.98 -26.69
N ALA A 502 -7.35 0.03 -26.89
CA ALA A 502 -8.74 -0.17 -27.24
C ALA A 502 -8.90 -0.91 -28.58
N GLN A 503 -8.09 -0.56 -29.59
CA GLN A 503 -8.07 -1.24 -30.89
C GLN A 503 -7.61 -2.70 -30.76
N ALA A 504 -6.58 -2.96 -29.95
CA ALA A 504 -6.10 -4.33 -29.72
C ALA A 504 -7.19 -5.21 -29.07
N VAL A 505 -7.90 -4.67 -28.09
CA VAL A 505 -9.02 -5.35 -27.43
C VAL A 505 -10.17 -5.62 -28.41
N ASP A 506 -10.53 -4.65 -29.24
CA ASP A 506 -11.60 -4.79 -30.24
C ASP A 506 -11.27 -5.85 -31.31
N GLN A 507 -10.00 -5.90 -31.74
CA GLN A 507 -9.52 -6.95 -32.64
C GLN A 507 -9.59 -8.34 -31.99
N MET A 508 -9.22 -8.45 -30.72
CA MET A 508 -9.28 -9.73 -29.99
C MET A 508 -10.71 -10.22 -29.77
N LYS A 509 -11.69 -9.32 -29.63
CA LYS A 509 -13.13 -9.67 -29.58
C LYS A 509 -13.64 -10.30 -30.87
N GLY A 510 -12.87 -10.23 -31.96
CA GLY A 510 -13.26 -10.79 -33.24
C GLY A 510 -14.33 -9.97 -33.96
N HIS A 511 -14.53 -8.70 -33.62
CA HIS A 511 -15.48 -7.80 -34.23
C HIS A 511 -15.33 -7.72 -35.79
N GLN A 512 -14.09 -7.89 -36.25
CA GLN A 512 -13.82 -7.98 -37.71
C GLN A 512 -14.40 -9.24 -38.36
N TYR A 513 -14.55 -10.34 -37.59
CA TYR A 513 -15.08 -11.60 -38.11
C TYR A 513 -16.60 -11.69 -38.06
N ALA A 514 -17.26 -11.00 -37.12
CA ALA A 514 -18.72 -10.91 -37.05
C ALA A 514 -19.31 -10.29 -38.34
N ASN A 515 -18.62 -9.31 -38.93
CA ASN A 515 -19.00 -8.70 -40.21
C ASN A 515 -18.67 -9.57 -41.42
N THR A 516 -17.79 -10.56 -41.31
CA THR A 516 -17.42 -11.42 -42.47
C THR A 516 -18.58 -12.33 -42.83
N GLN A 517 -19.35 -12.84 -41.90
CA GLN A 517 -20.54 -13.63 -42.16
C GLN A 517 -21.64 -12.80 -42.87
N GLN A 518 -21.89 -11.59 -42.41
CA GLN A 518 -22.81 -10.66 -43.11
C GLN A 518 -22.32 -10.24 -44.49
N ARG A 519 -21.00 -10.04 -44.66
CA ARG A 519 -20.40 -9.71 -45.97
C ARG A 519 -20.42 -10.89 -46.93
N VAL A 520 -20.40 -12.12 -46.46
CA VAL A 520 -20.53 -13.33 -47.31
C VAL A 520 -21.99 -13.61 -47.59
N GLN A 521 -22.92 -13.33 -46.68
CA GLN A 521 -24.36 -13.50 -46.87
C GLN A 521 -24.95 -12.45 -47.85
N ALA A 522 -24.50 -11.18 -47.78
CA ALA A 522 -25.01 -10.13 -48.61
C ALA A 522 -24.81 -10.37 -50.14
N PRO A 523 -23.64 -10.83 -50.63
CA PRO A 523 -23.46 -11.26 -52.01
C PRO A 523 -24.32 -12.48 -52.39
N ALA A 524 -24.46 -13.45 -51.48
CA ALA A 524 -25.31 -14.63 -51.71
C ALA A 524 -26.78 -14.25 -51.83
N ASP A 525 -27.27 -13.31 -51.03
CA ASP A 525 -28.65 -12.79 -51.12
C ASP A 525 -28.89 -11.98 -52.39
N ILE A 526 -27.88 -11.20 -52.83
CA ILE A 526 -27.94 -10.48 -54.12
C ILE A 526 -27.94 -11.47 -55.27
N LEU A 527 -27.07 -12.46 -55.29
CA LEU A 527 -27.03 -13.50 -56.32
C LEU A 527 -28.35 -14.31 -56.37
N ASN A 528 -28.90 -14.69 -55.22
CA ASN A 528 -30.18 -15.39 -55.14
C ASN A 528 -31.35 -14.53 -55.63
N LYS A 529 -31.33 -13.22 -55.41
CA LYS A 529 -32.32 -12.30 -55.97
C LYS A 529 -32.21 -12.21 -57.49
N GLU A 530 -31.02 -12.07 -58.03
CA GLU A 530 -30.79 -12.00 -59.48
C GLU A 530 -31.14 -13.33 -60.16
N PHE A 531 -30.82 -14.48 -59.56
CA PHE A 531 -31.25 -15.79 -60.07
C PHE A 531 -32.76 -16.03 -60.04
N ASN A 532 -33.51 -15.39 -59.17
CA ASN A 532 -34.97 -15.49 -59.11
C ASN A 532 -35.67 -14.54 -60.10
N TYR A 533 -34.92 -13.66 -60.79
CA TYR A 533 -35.42 -12.76 -61.87
C TYR A 533 -35.11 -13.25 -63.30
N LEU A 534 -34.33 -14.36 -63.41
CA LEU A 534 -34.08 -15.07 -64.67
C LEU A 534 -35.01 -16.30 -64.77
#